data_3a4387e66c1f2f0575f2822f4b687ba2
#
_entry.id   3a4387e66c1f2f0575f2822f4b687ba2
#
_cell.length_a   1.000
_cell.length_b   1.000
_cell.length_c   1.000
_cell.angle_alpha   90.00
_cell.angle_beta   90.00
_cell.angle_gamma   90.00
#
_symmetry.space_group_name_H-M   'P 1'
#
loop_
_entity.id
_entity.type
_entity.pdbx_description
1 polymer ?
#
loop_
_entity_poly.entity_id
_entity_poly.type
_entity_poly.pdbx_seq_one_letter_code
_entity_poly.pdbx_strand_id
1 'polypeptide(L)'
;MEAFEFFIPQNIMVGAGTMAKLPECAKKLGGSHAMLISGPTLRKMGIVDKAADYLKEAGMKVDIFTDVEANPSVTTVEKATEAFKEAGADFIVALGGGSPMDVAKAVGVTAKFGGSITEYEGAHKVPGKIIPLIAIPTTAGTGSEVTAFSDRKSTRLNSSHQI
;
A
#
# COMPACT_ATOMS: atom_id res chain seq x y z
N MET A 1 26.68 -23.22 7.42
CA MET A 1 25.73 -22.09 7.27
C MET A 1 25.07 -22.27 5.92
N GLU A 2 23.76 -22.46 5.88
CA GLU A 2 23.06 -22.55 4.60
C GLU A 2 23.10 -21.19 3.89
N ALA A 3 23.29 -21.20 2.58
CA ALA A 3 23.27 -19.98 1.78
C ALA A 3 21.86 -19.42 1.76
N PHE A 4 21.70 -18.11 1.96
CA PHE A 4 20.42 -17.42 1.82
C PHE A 4 20.60 -16.23 0.88
N GLU A 5 19.56 -15.93 0.12
CA GLU A 5 19.49 -14.76 -0.75
C GLU A 5 18.64 -13.67 -0.07
N PHE A 6 19.17 -12.45 -0.04
CA PHE A 6 18.46 -11.28 0.47
C PHE A 6 18.34 -10.25 -0.63
N PHE A 7 17.11 -9.97 -1.04
CA PHE A 7 16.81 -9.05 -2.12
C PHE A 7 15.92 -7.90 -1.63
N ILE A 8 16.39 -6.66 -1.77
CA ILE A 8 15.57 -5.45 -1.49
C ILE A 8 15.47 -4.65 -2.79
N PRO A 9 14.39 -4.81 -3.57
CA PRO A 9 14.23 -4.13 -4.85
C PRO A 9 13.67 -2.71 -4.71
N GLN A 10 14.01 -1.95 -3.67
CA GLN A 10 13.32 -0.74 -3.29
C GLN A 10 14.26 0.44 -3.09
N ASN A 11 13.78 1.62 -3.47
CA ASN A 11 14.44 2.87 -3.10
C ASN A 11 13.92 3.30 -1.71
N ILE A 12 14.79 3.30 -0.72
CA ILE A 12 14.44 3.65 0.66
C ILE A 12 15.02 5.04 0.98
N MET A 13 14.15 5.94 1.43
CA MET A 13 14.54 7.25 1.96
C MET A 13 14.26 7.31 3.45
N VAL A 14 15.28 7.66 4.24
CA VAL A 14 15.18 7.80 5.69
C VAL A 14 15.61 9.20 6.11
N GLY A 15 14.82 9.85 6.95
CA GLY A 15 15.14 11.15 7.52
C GLY A 15 13.91 11.96 7.91
N ALA A 16 14.10 12.92 8.80
CA ALA A 16 13.04 13.84 9.19
C ALA A 16 12.56 14.65 7.98
N GLY A 17 11.22 14.75 7.80
CA GLY A 17 10.62 15.53 6.73
C GLY A 17 10.65 14.87 5.33
N THR A 18 11.12 13.63 5.19
CA THR A 18 11.18 12.94 3.88
C THR A 18 9.82 12.77 3.21
N MET A 19 8.71 12.85 3.95
CA MET A 19 7.36 12.85 3.36
C MET A 19 7.15 13.98 2.36
N ALA A 20 7.83 15.12 2.49
CA ALA A 20 7.78 16.20 1.51
C ALA A 20 8.36 15.82 0.13
N LYS A 21 9.13 14.73 0.04
CA LYS A 21 9.65 14.18 -1.21
C LYS A 21 8.69 13.21 -1.91
N LEU A 22 7.51 12.99 -1.34
CA LEU A 22 6.49 12.10 -1.90
C LEU A 22 6.17 12.41 -3.37
N PRO A 23 6.00 13.69 -3.81
CA PRO A 23 5.75 14.00 -5.21
C PRO A 23 6.91 13.61 -6.14
N GLU A 24 8.15 13.75 -5.69
CA GLU A 24 9.33 13.35 -6.46
C GLU A 24 9.35 11.82 -6.67
N CYS A 25 9.04 11.07 -5.61
CA CYS A 25 8.93 9.61 -5.70
C CYS A 25 7.81 9.18 -6.66
N ALA A 26 6.64 9.81 -6.57
CA ALA A 26 5.51 9.54 -7.44
C ALA A 26 5.83 9.81 -8.92
N LYS A 27 6.51 10.92 -9.22
CA LYS A 27 6.96 11.24 -10.58
C LYS A 27 7.95 10.21 -11.12
N LYS A 28 8.88 9.71 -10.29
CA LYS A 28 9.81 8.63 -10.69
C LYS A 28 9.11 7.33 -11.03
N LEU A 29 7.96 7.06 -10.42
CA LEU A 29 7.12 5.92 -10.74
C LEU A 29 6.22 6.13 -11.97
N GLY A 30 6.21 7.35 -12.52
CA GLY A 30 5.31 7.73 -13.63
C GLY A 30 3.86 7.95 -13.18
N GLY A 31 3.62 8.13 -11.89
CA GLY A 31 2.28 8.31 -11.32
C GLY A 31 1.73 9.71 -11.56
N SER A 32 0.44 9.79 -11.79
CA SER A 32 -0.31 11.04 -11.98
C SER A 32 -1.56 11.14 -11.10
N HIS A 33 -2.10 10.02 -10.67
CA HIS A 33 -3.31 9.94 -9.85
C HIS A 33 -3.14 8.92 -8.71
N ALA A 34 -2.96 9.42 -7.50
CA ALA A 34 -2.74 8.62 -6.31
C ALA A 34 -4.05 8.12 -5.69
N MET A 35 -4.09 6.86 -5.27
CA MET A 35 -4.97 6.40 -4.19
C MET A 35 -4.16 6.35 -2.89
N LEU A 36 -4.48 7.22 -1.93
CA LEU A 36 -3.85 7.24 -0.62
C LEU A 36 -4.63 6.34 0.33
N ILE A 37 -4.01 5.24 0.76
CA ILE A 37 -4.61 4.25 1.67
C ILE A 37 -4.03 4.43 3.07
N SER A 38 -4.89 4.61 4.07
CA SER A 38 -4.50 4.86 5.45
C SER A 38 -5.59 4.40 6.44
N GLY A 39 -5.31 4.53 7.72
CA GLY A 39 -6.30 4.31 8.77
C GLY A 39 -6.98 5.61 9.22
N PRO A 40 -8.15 5.51 9.89
CA PRO A 40 -8.94 6.67 10.31
C PRO A 40 -8.22 7.55 11.35
N THR A 41 -7.34 6.98 12.15
CA THR A 41 -6.57 7.72 13.16
C THR A 41 -5.64 8.76 12.53
N LEU A 42 -4.86 8.37 11.52
CA LEU A 42 -3.95 9.29 10.83
C LEU A 42 -4.72 10.34 10.02
N ARG A 43 -5.92 10.01 9.56
CA ARG A 43 -6.83 10.97 8.92
C ARG A 43 -7.25 12.05 9.93
N LYS A 44 -7.70 11.65 11.12
CA LYS A 44 -8.09 12.58 12.20
C LYS A 44 -6.94 13.47 12.66
N MET A 45 -5.72 12.97 12.62
CA MET A 45 -4.51 13.72 12.95
C MET A 45 -4.05 14.70 11.86
N GLY A 46 -4.70 14.72 10.69
CA GLY A 46 -4.33 15.57 9.55
C GLY A 46 -3.08 15.11 8.79
N ILE A 47 -2.50 13.97 9.15
CA ILE A 47 -1.28 13.46 8.49
C ILE A 47 -1.58 12.98 7.07
N VAL A 48 -2.76 12.37 6.87
CA VAL A 48 -3.24 11.94 5.56
C VAL A 48 -3.46 13.15 4.64
N ASP A 49 -4.08 14.21 5.17
CA ASP A 49 -4.34 15.43 4.41
C ASP A 49 -3.02 16.11 4.00
N LYS A 50 -2.06 16.18 4.92
CA LYS A 50 -0.73 16.71 4.62
C LYS A 50 -0.02 15.94 3.50
N ALA A 51 -0.10 14.62 3.49
CA ALA A 51 0.46 13.81 2.40
C ALA A 51 -0.26 14.06 1.08
N ALA A 52 -1.60 14.16 1.11
CA ALA A 52 -2.40 14.48 -0.06
C ALA A 52 -2.09 15.89 -0.61
N ASP A 53 -1.88 16.87 0.25
CA ASP A 53 -1.56 18.25 -0.15
C ASP A 53 -0.21 18.30 -0.88
N TYR A 54 0.82 17.62 -0.42
CA TYR A 54 2.10 17.52 -1.15
C TYR A 54 1.91 17.02 -2.60
N LEU A 55 1.07 16.01 -2.80
CA LEU A 55 0.81 15.48 -4.14
C LEU A 55 -0.02 16.46 -5.00
N LYS A 56 -1.06 17.08 -4.41
CA LYS A 56 -1.90 18.06 -5.10
C LYS A 56 -1.14 19.32 -5.51
N GLU A 57 -0.28 19.84 -4.64
CA GLU A 57 0.61 20.98 -4.94
C GLU A 57 1.57 20.68 -6.10
N ALA A 58 1.93 19.41 -6.28
CA ALA A 58 2.72 18.95 -7.42
C ALA A 58 1.90 18.66 -8.70
N GLY A 59 0.59 18.97 -8.69
CA GLY A 59 -0.32 18.82 -9.83
C GLY A 59 -0.89 17.42 -10.01
N MET A 60 -0.78 16.54 -9.00
CA MET A 60 -1.33 15.18 -9.07
C MET A 60 -2.78 15.13 -8.55
N LYS A 61 -3.58 14.24 -9.10
CA LYS A 61 -4.89 13.90 -8.52
C LYS A 61 -4.69 12.97 -7.32
N VAL A 62 -5.56 13.10 -6.31
CA VAL A 62 -5.48 12.29 -5.09
C VAL A 62 -6.88 11.93 -4.63
N ASP A 63 -7.15 10.64 -4.55
CA ASP A 63 -8.27 10.06 -3.82
C ASP A 63 -7.78 9.40 -2.55
N ILE A 64 -8.64 9.30 -1.53
CA ILE A 64 -8.25 8.86 -0.20
C ILE A 64 -9.21 7.77 0.27
N PHE A 65 -8.64 6.65 0.70
CA PHE A 65 -9.34 5.54 1.33
C PHE A 65 -8.83 5.35 2.76
N THR A 66 -9.69 5.52 3.76
CA THR A 66 -9.30 5.46 5.19
C THR A 66 -10.07 4.43 6.01
N ASP A 67 -10.89 3.61 5.39
CA ASP A 67 -11.67 2.58 6.08
C ASP A 67 -10.84 1.29 6.31
N VAL A 68 -9.58 1.49 6.73
CA VAL A 68 -8.68 0.38 7.07
C VAL A 68 -8.71 0.16 8.57
N GLU A 69 -9.30 -0.96 8.97
CA GLU A 69 -9.31 -1.45 10.35
C GLU A 69 -7.99 -2.14 10.74
N ALA A 70 -7.79 -2.32 12.03
CA ALA A 70 -6.72 -3.19 12.54
C ALA A 70 -7.00 -4.64 12.10
N ASN A 71 -5.98 -5.32 11.56
CA ASN A 71 -6.12 -6.66 10.95
C ASN A 71 -7.19 -6.68 9.85
N PRO A 72 -6.91 -6.08 8.69
CA PRO A 72 -7.89 -5.84 7.65
C PRO A 72 -8.47 -7.14 7.08
N SER A 73 -9.75 -7.08 6.75
CA SER A 73 -10.50 -8.18 6.15
C SER A 73 -10.35 -8.22 4.62
N VAL A 74 -10.76 -9.34 4.02
CA VAL A 74 -10.90 -9.46 2.56
C VAL A 74 -11.86 -8.39 2.02
N THR A 75 -12.96 -8.14 2.73
CA THR A 75 -13.95 -7.13 2.35
C THR A 75 -13.36 -5.72 2.31
N THR A 76 -12.44 -5.39 3.22
CA THR A 76 -11.72 -4.10 3.20
C THR A 76 -10.86 -3.97 1.94
N VAL A 77 -10.16 -5.04 1.56
CA VAL A 77 -9.37 -5.07 0.31
C VAL A 77 -10.27 -4.91 -0.91
N GLU A 78 -11.42 -5.59 -0.95
CA GLU A 78 -12.39 -5.47 -2.05
C GLU A 78 -12.91 -4.04 -2.20
N LYS A 79 -13.37 -3.42 -1.11
CA LYS A 79 -13.82 -2.02 -1.11
C LYS A 79 -12.73 -1.05 -1.56
N ALA A 80 -11.50 -1.23 -1.06
CA ALA A 80 -10.38 -0.39 -1.44
C ALA A 80 -9.99 -0.59 -2.92
N THR A 81 -10.12 -1.82 -3.45
CA THR A 81 -9.89 -2.14 -4.87
C THR A 81 -10.93 -1.49 -5.77
N GLU A 82 -12.20 -1.52 -5.38
CA GLU A 82 -13.29 -0.84 -6.09
C GLU A 82 -13.03 0.68 -6.11
N ALA A 83 -12.76 1.28 -4.95
CA ALA A 83 -12.44 2.69 -4.85
C ALA A 83 -11.26 3.10 -5.74
N PHE A 84 -10.19 2.27 -5.79
CA PHE A 84 -9.04 2.50 -6.65
C PHE A 84 -9.42 2.51 -8.14
N LYS A 85 -10.24 1.55 -8.57
CA LYS A 85 -10.68 1.43 -9.98
C LYS A 85 -11.64 2.56 -10.36
N GLU A 86 -12.61 2.89 -9.51
CA GLU A 86 -13.57 3.97 -9.72
C GLU A 86 -12.89 5.34 -9.82
N ALA A 87 -11.89 5.60 -8.97
CA ALA A 87 -11.08 6.81 -9.04
C ALA A 87 -10.25 6.90 -10.33
N GLY A 88 -9.93 5.78 -10.94
CA GLY A 88 -8.99 5.72 -12.06
C GLY A 88 -7.55 6.05 -11.64
N ALA A 89 -7.19 5.71 -10.40
CA ALA A 89 -5.85 5.91 -9.88
C ALA A 89 -4.83 5.01 -10.58
N ASP A 90 -3.59 5.48 -10.71
CA ASP A 90 -2.51 4.78 -11.41
C ASP A 90 -1.37 4.33 -10.49
N PHE A 91 -1.34 4.82 -9.25
CA PHE A 91 -0.43 4.35 -8.21
C PHE A 91 -1.05 4.46 -6.81
N ILE A 92 -0.44 3.78 -5.84
CA ILE A 92 -0.91 3.73 -4.47
C ILE A 92 0.11 4.38 -3.54
N VAL A 93 -0.37 5.15 -2.56
CA VAL A 93 0.41 5.61 -1.42
C VAL A 93 -0.16 4.96 -0.16
N ALA A 94 0.60 4.08 0.48
CA ALA A 94 0.26 3.48 1.76
C ALA A 94 0.86 4.31 2.90
N LEU A 95 0.03 4.86 3.77
CA LEU A 95 0.47 5.69 4.89
C LEU A 95 -0.05 5.12 6.21
N GLY A 96 0.82 4.62 7.05
CA GLY A 96 0.43 4.08 8.35
C GLY A 96 1.30 2.94 8.86
N GLY A 97 0.72 2.08 9.69
CA GLY A 97 1.34 0.86 10.18
C GLY A 97 1.19 -0.32 9.20
N GLY A 98 1.30 -1.55 9.71
CA GLY A 98 1.20 -2.77 8.89
C GLY A 98 -0.12 -2.89 8.13
N SER A 99 -1.27 -2.60 8.77
CA SER A 99 -2.59 -2.77 8.15
C SER A 99 -2.78 -1.97 6.86
N PRO A 100 -2.52 -0.65 6.80
CA PRO A 100 -2.58 0.10 5.54
C PRO A 100 -1.59 -0.41 4.48
N MET A 101 -0.39 -0.85 4.89
CA MET A 101 0.60 -1.42 3.97
C MET A 101 0.09 -2.71 3.33
N ASP A 102 -0.49 -3.58 4.13
CA ASP A 102 -0.99 -4.88 3.67
C ASP A 102 -2.21 -4.73 2.76
N VAL A 103 -3.15 -3.83 3.10
CA VAL A 103 -4.28 -3.49 2.21
C VAL A 103 -3.77 -2.91 0.89
N ALA A 104 -2.83 -1.98 0.93
CA ALA A 104 -2.27 -1.36 -0.26
C ALA A 104 -1.60 -2.35 -1.21
N LYS A 105 -0.83 -3.30 -0.67
CA LYS A 105 -0.23 -4.39 -1.45
C LYS A 105 -1.30 -5.28 -2.08
N ALA A 106 -2.30 -5.68 -1.29
CA ALA A 106 -3.40 -6.49 -1.77
C ALA A 106 -4.21 -5.79 -2.88
N VAL A 107 -4.52 -4.49 -2.71
CA VAL A 107 -5.14 -3.66 -3.76
C VAL A 107 -4.27 -3.60 -5.01
N GLY A 108 -2.95 -3.45 -4.84
CA GLY A 108 -2.01 -3.45 -5.96
C GLY A 108 -2.06 -4.72 -6.81
N VAL A 109 -2.35 -5.87 -6.18
CA VAL A 109 -2.57 -7.16 -6.86
C VAL A 109 -3.95 -7.19 -7.53
N THR A 110 -5.02 -7.03 -6.75
CA THR A 110 -6.39 -7.21 -7.23
C THR A 110 -6.85 -6.16 -8.24
N ALA A 111 -6.34 -4.92 -8.11
CA ALA A 111 -6.60 -3.89 -9.11
C ALA A 111 -5.96 -4.21 -10.46
N LYS A 112 -4.78 -4.84 -10.46
CA LYS A 112 -4.04 -5.14 -11.68
C LYS A 112 -4.45 -6.46 -12.34
N PHE A 113 -4.62 -7.50 -11.55
CA PHE A 113 -4.82 -8.86 -12.05
C PHE A 113 -6.27 -9.34 -11.91
N GLY A 114 -7.10 -8.62 -11.17
CA GLY A 114 -8.49 -9.01 -10.91
C GLY A 114 -8.63 -10.08 -9.82
N GLY A 115 -9.82 -10.63 -9.68
CA GLY A 115 -10.13 -11.70 -8.73
C GLY A 115 -10.16 -11.25 -7.26
N SER A 116 -10.39 -12.22 -6.38
CA SER A 116 -10.27 -12.01 -4.94
C SER A 116 -8.81 -12.18 -4.51
N ILE A 117 -8.38 -11.40 -3.51
CA ILE A 117 -7.03 -11.56 -2.95
C ILE A 117 -6.79 -12.97 -2.40
N THR A 118 -7.84 -13.73 -2.07
CA THR A 118 -7.75 -15.13 -1.64
C THR A 118 -7.18 -16.05 -2.71
N GLU A 119 -7.35 -15.73 -3.98
CA GLU A 119 -6.84 -16.52 -5.12
C GLU A 119 -5.30 -16.46 -5.21
N TYR A 120 -4.71 -15.43 -4.62
CA TYR A 120 -3.25 -15.21 -4.58
C TYR A 120 -2.61 -15.73 -3.30
N GLU A 121 -3.29 -16.61 -2.57
CA GLU A 121 -2.77 -17.24 -1.36
C GLU A 121 -1.61 -18.19 -1.64
N GLY A 122 -0.48 -17.97 -0.99
CA GLY A 122 0.75 -18.76 -1.12
C GLY A 122 1.85 -18.06 -1.90
N ALA A 123 3.04 -18.69 -1.88
CA ALA A 123 4.22 -18.14 -2.52
C ALA A 123 4.10 -18.19 -4.06
N HIS A 124 4.59 -17.15 -4.72
CA HIS A 124 4.70 -17.06 -6.19
C HIS A 124 3.37 -17.16 -6.95
N LYS A 125 2.25 -16.77 -6.33
CA LYS A 125 0.93 -16.76 -6.95
C LYS A 125 0.63 -15.48 -7.74
N VAL A 126 1.32 -14.39 -7.45
CA VAL A 126 1.14 -13.12 -8.16
C VAL A 126 1.87 -13.19 -9.51
N PRO A 127 1.18 -12.96 -10.66
CA PRO A 127 1.76 -13.20 -11.99
C PRO A 127 2.87 -12.23 -12.40
N GLY A 128 3.06 -11.14 -11.67
CA GLY A 128 4.05 -10.13 -12.04
C GLY A 128 4.03 -8.89 -11.14
N LYS A 129 4.58 -7.79 -11.64
CA LYS A 129 4.63 -6.53 -10.89
C LYS A 129 3.22 -6.00 -10.62
N ILE A 130 2.94 -5.62 -9.39
CA ILE A 130 1.68 -5.00 -8.96
C ILE A 130 1.59 -3.53 -9.40
N ILE A 131 0.49 -2.85 -9.07
CA ILE A 131 0.37 -1.39 -9.20
C ILE A 131 1.53 -0.73 -8.44
N PRO A 132 2.18 0.32 -9.01
CA PRO A 132 3.24 1.04 -8.31
C PRO A 132 2.80 1.52 -6.93
N LEU A 133 3.66 1.31 -5.92
CA LEU A 133 3.35 1.57 -4.52
C LEU A 133 4.46 2.39 -3.86
N ILE A 134 4.07 3.42 -3.11
CA ILE A 134 4.92 4.14 -2.17
C ILE A 134 4.44 3.83 -0.76
N ALA A 135 5.33 3.32 0.09
CA ALA A 135 5.03 3.01 1.48
C ALA A 135 5.64 4.07 2.40
N ILE A 136 4.82 4.63 3.30
CA ILE A 136 5.22 5.60 4.32
C ILE A 136 4.86 5.03 5.69
N PRO A 137 5.76 4.25 6.32
CA PRO A 137 5.49 3.62 7.60
C PRO A 137 5.47 4.65 8.73
N THR A 138 4.51 4.50 9.64
CA THR A 138 4.39 5.29 10.88
C THR A 138 4.63 4.46 12.13
N THR A 139 4.83 3.15 11.98
CA THR A 139 5.07 2.20 13.07
C THR A 139 6.32 1.40 12.74
N ALA A 140 7.31 1.47 13.63
CA ALA A 140 8.54 0.68 13.49
C ALA A 140 8.30 -0.80 13.83
N GLY A 141 8.99 -1.70 13.13
CA GLY A 141 9.07 -3.13 13.46
C GLY A 141 8.04 -4.02 12.78
N THR A 142 7.10 -3.49 11.99
CA THR A 142 6.16 -4.33 11.23
C THR A 142 6.82 -5.00 10.02
N GLY A 143 7.77 -4.31 9.39
CA GLY A 143 8.44 -4.79 8.17
C GLY A 143 7.56 -4.85 6.93
N SER A 144 6.27 -4.50 7.04
CA SER A 144 5.31 -4.59 5.93
C SER A 144 5.71 -3.71 4.75
N GLU A 145 6.45 -2.64 4.97
CA GLU A 145 6.95 -1.72 3.94
C GLU A 145 8.06 -2.31 3.09
N VAL A 146 8.75 -3.35 3.57
CA VAL A 146 9.90 -3.98 2.88
C VAL A 146 9.69 -5.46 2.57
N THR A 147 8.59 -6.06 3.02
CA THR A 147 8.29 -7.48 2.77
C THR A 147 7.35 -7.67 1.58
N ALA A 148 7.51 -8.80 0.93
CA ALA A 148 6.60 -9.27 -0.10
C ALA A 148 5.34 -9.95 0.46
N PHE A 149 5.13 -9.88 1.77
CA PHE A 149 3.97 -10.47 2.44
C PHE A 149 2.90 -9.43 2.73
N SER A 150 1.64 -9.84 2.67
CA SER A 150 0.49 -9.10 3.16
C SER A 150 -0.25 -10.00 4.16
N ASP A 151 -0.41 -9.52 5.40
CA ASP A 151 -1.21 -10.21 6.40
C ASP A 151 -2.66 -9.71 6.34
N ARG A 152 -3.61 -10.64 6.44
CA ARG A 152 -5.03 -10.32 6.47
C ARG A 152 -5.79 -11.41 7.22
N LYS A 153 -6.78 -10.98 7.94
CA LYS A 153 -7.67 -11.87 8.67
C LYS A 153 -8.69 -12.46 7.69
N SER A 154 -8.51 -13.72 7.31
CA SER A 154 -9.63 -14.48 6.76
C SER A 154 -10.54 -14.88 7.93
N THR A 155 -11.84 -15.03 7.68
CA THR A 155 -12.83 -15.40 8.71
C THR A 155 -12.54 -16.75 9.39
N ARG A 156 -11.47 -17.45 9.01
CA ARG A 156 -11.09 -18.76 9.57
C ARG A 156 -9.61 -19.05 9.77
N LEU A 157 -8.66 -18.29 9.21
CA LEU A 157 -7.23 -18.57 9.37
C LEU A 157 -6.40 -17.30 9.20
N ASN A 158 -5.44 -17.05 10.11
CA ASN A 158 -4.35 -16.11 9.87
C ASN A 158 -3.47 -16.72 8.77
N SER A 159 -3.57 -16.20 7.56
CA SER A 159 -2.70 -16.60 6.46
C SER A 159 -1.92 -15.39 5.97
N SER A 160 -0.60 -15.50 6.04
CA SER A 160 0.30 -14.55 5.39
C SER A 160 0.40 -14.88 3.89
N HIS A 161 0.32 -13.89 3.04
CA HIS A 161 0.43 -14.04 1.59
C HIS A 161 1.70 -13.38 1.09
N GLN A 162 2.45 -14.11 0.27
CA GLN A 162 3.59 -13.56 -0.43
C GLN A 162 3.11 -12.91 -1.74
N ILE A 163 3.48 -11.64 -1.92
CA ILE A 163 3.13 -10.82 -3.07
C ILE A 163 4.34 -10.58 -3.95
#